data_b6ae1dcab323f61c36da259f4d174275
#
_entry.id   b6ae1dcab323f61c36da259f4d174275
#
_cell.length_a   1.000
_cell.length_b   1.000
_cell.length_c   1.000
_cell.angle_alpha   90.00
_cell.angle_beta   90.00
_cell.angle_gamma   90.00
#
_symmetry.space_group_name_H-M   'P 1'
#
loop_
_entity.id
_entity.type
_entity.pdbx_description
1 polymer ?
#
loop_
_entity_poly.entity_id
_entity_poly.type
_entity_poly.pdbx_seq_one_letter_code
_entity_poly.pdbx_strand_id
1 'polypeptide(L)' 'FYLMKLMKRFDNNIPSVLAAYNGGPHNVELWRERFAGVDDDEFVENIPFKETHGYVKRILRSYHYYKNNY' A
#
# COMPACT_ATOMS: atom_id res chain seq x y z
N PHE A 1 -16.40 -9.78 -1.89
CA PHE A 1 -15.62 -9.31 -0.74
C PHE A 1 -14.94 -8.00 -1.04
N TYR A 2 -14.82 -7.19 0.00
CA TYR A 2 -14.22 -5.88 -0.13
C TYR A 2 -12.77 -5.96 -0.60
N LEU A 3 -12.03 -6.91 -0.05
CA LEU A 3 -10.63 -7.08 -0.43
C LEU A 3 -10.48 -7.39 -1.92
N MET A 4 -11.38 -8.20 -2.46
CA MET A 4 -11.36 -8.50 -3.89
C MET A 4 -11.64 -7.27 -4.73
N LYS A 5 -12.53 -6.41 -4.25
CA LYS A 5 -12.81 -5.15 -4.94
C LYS A 5 -11.56 -4.27 -4.98
N LEU A 6 -10.82 -4.24 -3.88
CA LEU A 6 -9.59 -3.46 -3.82
C LEU A 6 -8.53 -4.05 -4.74
N MET A 7 -8.43 -5.37 -4.78
CA MET A 7 -7.48 -6.02 -5.68
C MET A 7 -7.73 -5.62 -7.13
N LYS A 8 -9.00 -5.61 -7.52
CA LYS A 8 -9.38 -5.19 -8.86
C LYS A 8 -9.07 -3.72 -9.10
N ARG A 9 -9.43 -2.90 -8.14
CA ARG A 9 -9.29 -1.44 -8.26
C ARG A 9 -7.84 -1.01 -8.42
N PHE A 10 -6.92 -1.73 -7.78
CA PHE A 10 -5.50 -1.37 -7.79
C PHE A 10 -4.64 -2.37 -8.56
N ASP A 11 -5.26 -3.11 -9.49
CA ASP A 11 -4.55 -4.02 -10.38
C ASP A 11 -3.66 -5.01 -9.64
N ASN A 12 -4.17 -5.54 -8.53
CA ASN A 12 -3.46 -6.52 -7.71
C ASN A 12 -2.14 -5.99 -7.14
N ASN A 13 -2.00 -4.67 -7.05
CA ASN A 13 -0.81 -4.09 -6.45
C ASN A 13 -0.95 -4.19 -4.93
N ILE A 14 -0.20 -5.11 -4.33
CA ILE A 14 -0.36 -5.43 -2.91
C ILE A 14 -0.15 -4.24 -1.99
N PRO A 15 0.91 -3.43 -2.13
CA PRO A 15 1.04 -2.27 -1.24
C PRO A 15 -0.14 -1.32 -1.31
N SER A 16 -0.67 -1.07 -2.51
CA SER A 16 -1.83 -0.21 -2.66
C SER A 16 -3.08 -0.81 -2.02
N VAL A 17 -3.27 -2.12 -2.20
CA VAL A 17 -4.43 -2.81 -1.64
C VAL A 17 -4.40 -2.76 -0.12
N LEU A 18 -3.26 -3.03 0.48
CA LEU A 18 -3.12 -3.00 1.93
C LEU A 18 -3.32 -1.59 2.47
N ALA A 19 -2.73 -0.61 1.81
CA ALA A 19 -2.89 0.78 2.21
C ALA A 19 -4.36 1.20 2.10
N ALA A 20 -5.04 0.76 1.05
CA ALA A 20 -6.45 1.10 0.85
C ALA A 20 -7.34 0.44 1.90
N TYR A 21 -7.01 -0.79 2.26
CA TYR A 21 -7.79 -1.52 3.25
C TYR A 21 -7.76 -0.81 4.61
N ASN A 22 -6.62 -0.28 4.98
CA ASN A 22 -6.45 0.40 6.27
C ASN A 22 -6.71 1.91 6.17
N GLY A 23 -6.26 2.56 5.11
CA GLY A 23 -6.30 4.01 5.00
C GLY A 23 -7.36 4.58 4.06
N GLY A 24 -8.07 3.71 3.35
CA GLY A 24 -9.12 4.14 2.43
C GLY A 24 -8.67 4.20 0.99
N PRO A 25 -9.47 3.65 0.06
CA PRO A 25 -9.06 3.61 -1.36
C PRO A 25 -8.94 4.98 -2.00
N HIS A 26 -9.79 5.92 -1.61
CA HIS A 26 -9.70 7.27 -2.16
C HIS A 26 -8.36 7.92 -1.80
N ASN A 27 -7.94 7.75 -0.56
CA ASN A 27 -6.66 8.29 -0.12
C ASN A 27 -5.51 7.67 -0.89
N VAL A 28 -5.56 6.36 -1.13
CA VAL A 28 -4.50 5.70 -1.88
C VAL A 28 -4.44 6.21 -3.31
N GLU A 29 -5.59 6.44 -3.92
CA GLU A 29 -5.61 7.01 -5.27
C GLU A 29 -4.93 8.38 -5.29
N LEU A 30 -5.21 9.21 -4.30
CA LEU A 30 -4.57 10.51 -4.19
C LEU A 30 -3.06 10.38 -3.98
N TRP A 31 -2.66 9.45 -3.14
CA TRP A 31 -1.23 9.25 -2.87
C TRP A 31 -0.51 8.74 -4.11
N ARG A 32 -1.12 7.81 -4.84
CA ARG A 32 -0.50 7.29 -6.06
C ARG A 32 -0.35 8.39 -7.11
N GLU A 33 -1.30 9.30 -7.14
CA GLU A 33 -1.21 10.43 -8.05
C GLU A 33 -0.11 11.39 -7.62
N ARG A 34 -0.04 11.70 -6.33
CA ARG A 34 0.97 12.61 -5.79
C ARG A 34 2.38 12.06 -5.97
N PHE A 35 2.53 10.76 -5.76
CA PHE A 35 3.84 10.12 -5.84
C PHE A 35 3.96 9.31 -7.12
N ALA A 36 3.44 9.82 -8.22
CA ALA A 36 3.47 9.12 -9.49
C ALA A 36 4.92 8.83 -9.89
N GLY A 37 5.15 7.62 -10.40
CA GLY A 37 6.46 7.25 -10.90
C GLY A 37 7.39 6.63 -9.87
N VAL A 38 7.00 6.58 -8.60
CA VAL A 38 7.85 5.93 -7.59
C VAL A 38 7.52 4.43 -7.55
N ASP A 39 8.50 3.63 -7.14
CA ASP A 39 8.26 2.21 -7.02
C ASP A 39 7.49 1.91 -5.73
N ASP A 40 7.14 0.63 -5.55
CA ASP A 40 6.29 0.24 -4.43
C ASP A 40 6.95 0.50 -3.08
N ASP A 41 8.26 0.24 -2.97
CA ASP A 41 8.95 0.48 -1.71
C ASP A 41 8.90 1.94 -1.33
N GLU A 42 9.14 2.79 -2.30
CA GLU A 42 9.12 4.22 -2.06
C GLU A 42 7.71 4.71 -1.75
N PHE A 43 6.71 4.15 -2.44
CA PHE A 43 5.33 4.49 -2.15
C PHE A 43 5.00 4.20 -0.68
N VAL A 44 5.38 3.03 -0.20
CA VAL A 44 5.09 2.65 1.19
C VAL A 44 5.76 3.61 2.16
N GLU A 45 7.02 3.97 1.88
CA GLU A 45 7.74 4.88 2.77
C GLU A 45 7.14 6.26 2.81
N ASN A 46 6.39 6.64 1.78
CA ASN A 46 5.79 7.97 1.69
C ASN A 46 4.32 8.02 2.07
N ILE A 47 3.76 6.92 2.56
CA ILE A 47 2.37 6.94 3.01
C ILE A 47 2.23 7.96 4.14
N PRO A 48 1.36 8.98 3.97
CA PRO A 48 1.29 10.07 4.95
C PRO A 48 0.61 9.71 6.27
N PHE A 49 -0.25 8.69 6.25
CA PHE A 49 -0.95 8.27 7.45
C PHE A 49 -0.04 7.35 8.25
N LYS A 50 0.33 7.79 9.44
CA LYS A 50 1.24 7.04 10.27
C LYS A 50 0.76 5.63 10.56
N GLU A 51 -0.52 5.50 10.88
CA GLU A 51 -1.10 4.18 11.17
C GLU A 51 -1.06 3.29 9.94
N THR A 52 -1.44 3.81 8.78
CA THR A 52 -1.45 3.02 7.55
C THR A 52 -0.04 2.65 7.14
N HIS A 53 0.89 3.57 7.28
CA HIS A 53 2.30 3.32 6.99
C HIS A 53 2.82 2.12 7.80
N GLY A 54 2.56 2.14 9.11
CA GLY A 54 3.00 1.05 9.97
C GLY A 54 2.30 -0.26 9.66
N TYR A 55 1.00 -0.18 9.38
CA TYR A 55 0.20 -1.35 9.05
C TYR A 55 0.75 -2.06 7.79
N VAL A 56 0.97 -1.29 6.74
CA VAL A 56 1.44 -1.86 5.48
C VAL A 56 2.84 -2.46 5.65
N LYS A 57 3.72 -1.73 6.30
CA LYS A 57 5.08 -2.23 6.51
C LYS A 57 5.08 -3.53 7.32
N ARG A 58 4.26 -3.60 8.35
CA ARG A 58 4.20 -4.79 9.19
C ARG A 58 3.73 -6.02 8.41
N ILE A 59 2.70 -5.85 7.58
CA ILE A 59 2.18 -6.97 6.83
C ILE A 59 3.14 -7.42 5.74
N LEU A 60 3.71 -6.48 5.01
CA LEU A 60 4.67 -6.83 3.96
C LEU A 60 5.89 -7.53 4.54
N ARG A 61 6.32 -7.09 5.70
CA ARG A 61 7.44 -7.73 6.41
C ARG A 61 7.09 -9.17 6.79
N SER A 62 5.87 -9.38 7.29
CA SER A 62 5.42 -10.70 7.70
C SER A 62 5.41 -11.70 6.56
N TYR A 63 5.13 -11.23 5.35
CA TYR A 63 5.08 -12.10 4.19
C TYR A 63 6.37 -12.06 3.38
N HIS A 64 7.40 -11.42 3.91
CA HIS A 64 8.68 -11.30 3.21
C HIS A 64 8.53 -10.70 1.83
N TYR A 65 7.58 -9.79 1.68
CA TYR A 65 7.34 -9.13 0.41
C TYR A 65 8.54 -8.30 -0.02
N TYR A 66 9.15 -7.60 0.92
CA TYR A 66 10.39 -6.88 0.66
C TYR A 66 11.54 -7.88 0.67
N LYS A 67 12.42 -7.77 -0.29
CA LYS A 67 13.52 -8.71 -0.42
C LYS A 67 14.56 -8.55 0.66
N ASN A 68 14.72 -7.35 1.14
CA ASN A 68 15.87 -7.06 2.00
C ASN A 68 15.44 -6.82 3.42
N ASN A 69 15.74 -7.78 4.25
CA ASN A 69 15.83 -7.53 5.68
C ASN A 69 14.54 -7.14 6.38
N TYR A 70 13.47 -7.66 5.91
CA TYR A 70 12.23 -7.41 6.63
C TYR A 70 11.64 -8.70 7.17
#